data_e44e19043a3cab7eba232d0707761f53
#
_entry.id   e44e19043a3cab7eba232d0707761f53
#
_cell.length_a   1.000
_cell.length_b   1.000
_cell.length_c   1.000
_cell.angle_alpha   90.00
_cell.angle_beta   90.00
_cell.angle_gamma   90.00
#
_symmetry.space_group_name_H-M   'P 1'
#
loop_
_entity.id
_entity.type
_entity.pdbx_description
1 polymer ?
#
loop_
_entity_poly.entity_id
_entity_poly.type
_entity_poly.pdbx_seq_one_letter_code
_entity_poly.pdbx_strand_id
1 'polypeptide(L)'
;MRMKKIFLVLAAALCVATVSAQSKFESQVKQAAQTVAAQKWSVGLRAGAGAQVKAECFYAGDKYFEGLLGWGFLTGALDFTVIHNWNCYNWDWTPQAGSWFLDAGVGANVGGGKAHCSFGIAGQVKFGIKFNKVPIRLAIDLTPSVGPWIVYGQKVSTEVPTYDSTGAQTGTETVTVKQKAKWGFYSTGLLNAAISATWCF
;
A
#
# COMPACT_ATOMS: atom_id res chain seq x y z
N MET A 1 13.48 -25.07 10.73
CA MET A 1 13.90 -24.60 12.06
C MET A 1 14.93 -23.43 12.06
N ARG A 2 15.57 -23.08 10.94
CA ARG A 2 16.59 -21.99 10.85
C ARG A 2 16.02 -20.58 10.68
N MET A 3 14.85 -20.41 10.06
CA MET A 3 14.27 -19.07 9.80
C MET A 3 13.78 -18.35 11.07
N LYS A 4 13.29 -19.06 12.09
CA LYS A 4 12.86 -18.44 13.36
C LYS A 4 14.02 -17.78 14.12
N LYS A 5 15.25 -18.30 13.98
CA LYS A 5 16.44 -17.74 14.64
C LYS A 5 16.93 -16.45 13.97
N ILE A 6 16.74 -16.30 12.65
CA ILE A 6 17.14 -15.08 11.91
C ILE A 6 16.22 -13.91 12.27
N PHE A 7 14.92 -14.15 12.45
CA PHE A 7 13.97 -13.13 12.89
C PHE A 7 14.25 -12.66 14.32
N LEU A 8 14.64 -13.56 15.20
CA LEU A 8 15.00 -13.22 16.59
C LEU A 8 16.29 -12.42 16.68
N VAL A 9 17.27 -12.71 15.83
CA VAL A 9 18.53 -11.96 15.76
C VAL A 9 18.32 -10.57 15.17
N LEU A 10 17.46 -10.43 14.16
CA LEU A 10 17.11 -9.11 13.61
C LEU A 10 16.33 -8.25 14.63
N ALA A 11 15.43 -8.85 15.38
CA ALA A 11 14.68 -8.16 16.45
C ALA A 11 15.60 -7.77 17.62
N ALA A 12 16.53 -8.65 18.01
CA ALA A 12 17.51 -8.37 19.06
C ALA A 12 18.56 -7.33 18.66
N ALA A 13 19.01 -7.31 17.41
CA ALA A 13 19.94 -6.30 16.90
C ALA A 13 19.28 -4.89 16.85
N LEU A 14 17.97 -4.82 16.59
CA LEU A 14 17.18 -3.58 16.69
C LEU A 14 17.07 -3.07 18.14
N CYS A 15 17.07 -3.95 19.14
CA CYS A 15 16.92 -3.55 20.54
C CYS A 15 18.24 -3.10 21.22
N VAL A 16 19.40 -3.58 20.78
CA VAL A 16 20.69 -3.31 21.43
C VAL A 16 21.30 -1.95 21.04
N ALA A 17 20.92 -1.39 19.89
CA ALA A 17 21.37 -0.05 19.47
C ALA A 17 20.80 1.12 20.28
N THR A 18 19.87 0.86 21.20
CA THR A 18 19.04 1.89 21.83
C THR A 18 19.60 2.50 23.11
N VAL A 19 20.67 2.00 23.72
CA VAL A 19 21.06 2.38 25.08
C VAL A 19 22.13 3.51 25.17
N SER A 20 22.90 3.78 24.12
CA SER A 20 24.00 4.76 24.19
C SER A 20 23.74 6.12 23.50
N ALA A 21 22.57 6.32 22.89
CA ALA A 21 22.31 7.49 22.06
C ALA A 21 21.24 8.45 22.60
N GLN A 22 20.71 8.22 23.81
CA GLN A 22 19.50 8.93 24.28
C GLN A 22 19.64 10.46 24.41
N SER A 23 20.76 11.00 24.83
CA SER A 23 20.88 12.45 25.05
C SER A 23 21.12 13.28 23.77
N LYS A 24 21.82 12.73 22.78
CA LYS A 24 21.94 13.34 21.44
C LYS A 24 20.68 13.14 20.61
N PHE A 25 19.95 12.07 20.88
CA PHE A 25 18.74 11.70 20.18
C PHE A 25 17.58 12.67 20.44
N GLU A 26 17.36 13.12 21.68
CA GLU A 26 16.28 14.08 22.01
C GLU A 26 16.45 15.45 21.34
N SER A 27 17.68 15.97 21.22
CA SER A 27 17.91 17.24 20.53
C SER A 27 17.72 17.12 19.02
N GLN A 28 18.12 16.00 18.42
CA GLN A 28 17.95 15.73 16.99
C GLN A 28 16.50 15.43 16.63
N VAL A 29 15.77 14.70 17.48
CA VAL A 29 14.34 14.47 17.32
C VAL A 29 13.54 15.77 17.38
N LYS A 30 13.89 16.70 18.29
CA LYS A 30 13.26 18.03 18.36
C LYS A 30 13.53 18.85 17.10
N GLN A 31 14.73 18.80 16.56
CA GLN A 31 15.09 19.54 15.34
C GLN A 31 14.44 18.94 14.08
N ALA A 32 14.41 17.59 13.95
CA ALA A 32 13.71 16.90 12.89
C ALA A 32 12.19 17.10 12.99
N ALA A 33 11.62 17.05 14.20
CA ALA A 33 10.21 17.33 14.45
C ALA A 33 9.82 18.77 14.08
N GLN A 34 10.68 19.76 14.32
CA GLN A 34 10.44 21.14 13.91
C GLN A 34 10.43 21.31 12.39
N THR A 35 11.31 20.59 11.67
CA THR A 35 11.35 20.63 10.20
C THR A 35 10.15 19.91 9.58
N VAL A 36 9.66 18.83 10.19
CA VAL A 36 8.46 18.12 9.77
C VAL A 36 7.19 18.90 10.11
N ALA A 37 7.16 19.61 11.24
CA ALA A 37 6.02 20.44 11.65
C ALA A 37 5.76 21.63 10.70
N ALA A 38 6.73 22.04 9.89
CA ALA A 38 6.57 23.09 8.88
C ALA A 38 5.88 22.58 7.59
N GLN A 39 5.92 21.30 7.32
CA GLN A 39 5.32 20.69 6.11
C GLN A 39 3.97 20.08 6.44
N LYS A 40 2.90 20.62 5.85
CA LYS A 40 1.53 20.13 6.10
C LYS A 40 1.08 19.08 5.11
N TRP A 41 1.64 19.10 3.89
CA TRP A 41 1.19 18.23 2.81
C TRP A 41 2.36 17.63 2.04
N SER A 42 2.17 16.45 1.50
CA SER A 42 3.01 15.93 0.44
C SER A 42 2.16 15.19 -0.60
N VAL A 43 2.60 15.24 -1.85
CA VAL A 43 1.96 14.53 -2.96
C VAL A 43 3.02 13.80 -3.76
N GLY A 44 2.70 12.62 -4.27
CA GLY A 44 3.67 11.83 -5.01
C GLY A 44 3.08 10.62 -5.69
N LEU A 45 3.97 9.74 -6.07
CA LEU A 45 3.67 8.50 -6.77
C LEU A 45 4.20 7.30 -5.96
N ARG A 46 3.50 6.20 -6.08
CA ARG A 46 3.86 4.91 -5.53
C ARG A 46 3.78 3.86 -6.64
N ALA A 47 4.82 3.07 -6.81
CA ALA A 47 4.93 2.03 -7.81
C ALA A 47 5.33 0.70 -7.16
N GLY A 48 4.60 -0.36 -7.47
CA GLY A 48 4.80 -1.72 -6.96
C GLY A 48 3.92 -2.71 -7.70
N ALA A 49 3.05 -3.42 -7.02
CA ALA A 49 2.04 -4.29 -7.64
C ALA A 49 1.00 -3.52 -8.48
N GLY A 50 1.02 -2.20 -8.42
CA GLY A 50 0.24 -1.25 -9.20
C GLY A 50 0.90 0.11 -9.22
N ALA A 51 0.29 1.06 -9.92
CA ALA A 51 0.65 2.48 -9.87
C ALA A 51 -0.40 3.25 -9.08
N GLN A 52 0.05 4.07 -8.13
CA GLN A 52 -0.83 4.82 -7.24
C GLN A 52 -0.37 6.27 -7.12
N VAL A 53 -1.32 7.18 -7.11
CA VAL A 53 -1.10 8.56 -6.65
C VAL A 53 -1.23 8.54 -5.13
N LYS A 54 -0.38 9.31 -4.48
CA LYS A 54 -0.23 9.35 -3.04
C LYS A 54 -0.33 10.77 -2.54
N ALA A 55 -1.10 10.99 -1.48
CA ALA A 55 -1.17 12.27 -0.77
C ALA A 55 -1.01 12.02 0.73
N GLU A 56 -0.22 12.86 1.40
CA GLU A 56 0.00 12.79 2.84
C GLU A 56 -0.40 14.13 3.48
N CYS A 57 -1.09 14.09 4.61
CA CYS A 57 -1.49 15.25 5.41
C CYS A 57 -0.92 15.12 6.82
N PHE A 58 0.08 15.94 7.13
CA PHE A 58 0.73 15.99 8.44
C PHE A 58 -0.07 16.91 9.38
N TYR A 59 -0.55 16.40 10.49
CA TYR A 59 -1.34 17.17 11.46
C TYR A 59 -0.67 17.27 12.84
N ALA A 60 0.29 16.39 13.13
CA ALA A 60 1.16 16.43 14.28
C ALA A 60 2.56 16.04 13.84
N GLY A 61 3.60 16.48 14.52
CA GLY A 61 4.98 16.32 14.07
C GLY A 61 5.41 14.89 13.71
N ASP A 62 4.80 13.90 14.32
CA ASP A 62 5.07 12.47 14.16
C ASP A 62 3.92 11.69 13.48
N LYS A 63 2.79 12.35 13.15
CA LYS A 63 1.57 11.69 12.68
C LYS A 63 1.03 12.33 11.42
N TYR A 64 0.53 11.48 10.52
CA TYR A 64 -0.09 11.94 9.28
C TYR A 64 -1.10 10.90 8.74
N PHE A 65 -2.06 11.41 7.96
CA PHE A 65 -2.90 10.59 7.13
C PHE A 65 -2.30 10.47 5.74
N GLU A 66 -2.37 9.28 5.17
CA GLU A 66 -1.97 8.98 3.81
C GLU A 66 -3.16 8.45 3.04
N GLY A 67 -3.43 9.04 1.89
CA GLY A 67 -4.37 8.56 0.89
C GLY A 67 -3.61 8.00 -0.31
N LEU A 68 -3.97 6.79 -0.74
CA LEU A 68 -3.46 6.14 -1.94
C LEU A 68 -4.62 5.90 -2.88
N LEU A 69 -4.52 6.36 -4.12
CA LEU A 69 -5.49 6.08 -5.18
C LEU A 69 -4.75 5.47 -6.37
N GLY A 70 -5.16 4.30 -6.80
CA GLY A 70 -4.43 3.62 -7.83
C GLY A 70 -5.17 2.61 -8.64
N TRP A 71 -4.42 2.05 -9.57
CA TRP A 71 -4.84 0.96 -10.43
C TRP A 71 -3.96 -0.26 -10.15
N GLY A 72 -4.59 -1.34 -9.69
CA GLY A 72 -3.93 -2.62 -9.49
C GLY A 72 -3.73 -3.34 -10.82
N PHE A 73 -2.48 -3.53 -11.25
CA PHE A 73 -2.16 -4.23 -12.51
C PHE A 73 -2.66 -5.67 -12.51
N LEU A 74 -2.62 -6.33 -11.35
CA LEU A 74 -3.03 -7.72 -11.21
C LEU A 74 -4.55 -7.90 -11.16
N THR A 75 -5.27 -6.90 -10.68
CA THR A 75 -6.72 -6.98 -10.44
C THR A 75 -7.54 -6.24 -11.50
N GLY A 76 -6.92 -5.34 -12.26
CA GLY A 76 -7.62 -4.46 -13.20
C GLY A 76 -8.65 -3.55 -12.52
N ALA A 77 -8.50 -3.33 -11.21
CA ALA A 77 -9.42 -2.58 -10.38
C ALA A 77 -8.82 -1.27 -9.91
N LEU A 78 -9.66 -0.26 -9.72
CA LEU A 78 -9.29 0.91 -8.94
C LEU A 78 -9.26 0.54 -7.46
N ASP A 79 -8.27 1.03 -6.74
CA ASP A 79 -8.19 0.91 -5.29
C ASP A 79 -7.98 2.28 -4.64
N PHE A 80 -8.59 2.44 -3.49
CA PHE A 80 -8.41 3.58 -2.62
C PHE A 80 -8.09 3.08 -1.22
N THR A 81 -6.98 3.57 -0.67
CA THR A 81 -6.52 3.21 0.67
C THR A 81 -6.29 4.47 1.48
N VAL A 82 -6.78 4.50 2.72
CA VAL A 82 -6.48 5.56 3.68
C VAL A 82 -5.77 4.93 4.86
N ILE A 83 -4.62 5.48 5.23
CA ILE A 83 -3.77 4.97 6.30
C ILE A 83 -3.46 6.11 7.26
N HIS A 84 -3.63 5.86 8.54
CA HIS A 84 -3.10 6.69 9.59
C HIS A 84 -1.70 6.19 9.95
N ASN A 85 -0.70 7.02 9.70
CA ASN A 85 0.72 6.72 9.92
C ASN A 85 1.25 7.52 11.11
N TRP A 86 2.22 6.94 11.77
CA TRP A 86 3.06 7.60 12.77
C TRP A 86 4.53 7.28 12.51
N ASN A 87 5.38 8.26 12.76
CA ASN A 87 6.82 8.08 12.68
C ASN A 87 7.30 7.34 13.92
N CYS A 88 7.95 6.19 13.72
CA CYS A 88 8.47 5.36 14.79
C CYS A 88 9.91 5.75 15.16
N TYR A 89 10.74 5.99 14.13
CA TYR A 89 12.16 6.26 14.30
C TYR A 89 12.68 7.18 13.21
N ASN A 90 13.66 8.02 13.59
CA ASN A 90 14.46 8.81 12.67
C ASN A 90 15.95 8.57 12.95
N TRP A 91 16.75 8.50 11.87
CA TRP A 91 18.19 8.32 11.95
C TRP A 91 18.92 9.30 11.04
N ASP A 92 20.08 9.76 11.47
CA ASP A 92 20.95 10.62 10.68
C ASP A 92 22.16 9.85 10.16
N TRP A 93 21.92 8.75 9.43
CA TRP A 93 23.02 7.97 8.82
C TRP A 93 23.78 8.76 7.76
N THR A 94 23.10 9.67 7.07
CA THR A 94 23.68 10.50 6.01
C THR A 94 23.23 11.95 6.23
N PRO A 95 23.70 12.65 7.28
CA PRO A 95 23.18 13.95 7.69
C PRO A 95 23.34 15.04 6.63
N GLN A 96 24.29 14.88 5.70
CA GLN A 96 24.47 15.81 4.58
C GLN A 96 23.42 15.62 3.48
N ALA A 97 22.88 14.39 3.33
CA ALA A 97 21.90 14.05 2.31
C ALA A 97 20.46 14.22 2.82
N GLY A 98 20.18 13.76 4.02
CA GLY A 98 18.83 13.77 4.58
C GLY A 98 18.71 12.95 5.86
N SER A 99 17.50 12.97 6.42
CA SER A 99 17.12 12.18 7.59
C SER A 99 16.37 10.91 7.15
N TRP A 100 16.82 9.77 7.62
CA TRP A 100 16.17 8.49 7.41
C TRP A 100 15.02 8.33 8.40
N PHE A 101 13.96 7.68 7.98
CA PHE A 101 12.77 7.48 8.80
C PHE A 101 12.20 6.06 8.67
N LEU A 102 11.56 5.62 9.73
CA LEU A 102 10.70 4.43 9.76
C LEU A 102 9.33 4.85 10.25
N ASP A 103 8.33 4.67 9.42
CA ASP A 103 6.94 4.92 9.74
C ASP A 103 6.17 3.59 9.79
N ALA A 104 5.16 3.56 10.66
CA ALA A 104 4.18 2.48 10.70
C ALA A 104 2.78 3.06 10.64
N GLY A 105 1.82 2.30 10.12
CA GLY A 105 0.46 2.76 9.98
C GLY A 105 -0.57 1.66 9.91
N VAL A 106 -1.81 2.04 10.17
CA VAL A 106 -2.99 1.20 9.99
C VAL A 106 -4.07 1.99 9.29
N GLY A 107 -4.90 1.30 8.53
CA GLY A 107 -5.93 1.96 7.75
C GLY A 107 -6.94 0.99 7.15
N ALA A 108 -7.65 1.49 6.17
CA ALA A 108 -8.64 0.73 5.44
C ALA A 108 -8.44 0.93 3.94
N ASN A 109 -8.83 -0.07 3.17
CA ASN A 109 -8.83 0.00 1.73
C ASN A 109 -10.18 -0.44 1.16
N VAL A 110 -10.51 0.14 0.02
CA VAL A 110 -11.62 -0.26 -0.83
C VAL A 110 -11.13 -0.35 -2.26
N GLY A 111 -11.49 -1.42 -2.92
CA GLY A 111 -11.16 -1.64 -4.34
C GLY A 111 -12.38 -2.04 -5.11
N GLY A 112 -12.40 -1.74 -6.39
CA GLY A 112 -13.52 -2.12 -7.22
C GLY A 112 -13.24 -2.03 -8.71
N GLY A 113 -13.97 -2.85 -9.45
CA GLY A 113 -13.95 -2.91 -10.90
C GLY A 113 -15.33 -3.25 -11.45
N LYS A 114 -15.42 -3.50 -12.75
CA LYS A 114 -16.70 -3.78 -13.42
C LYS A 114 -17.45 -4.98 -12.83
N ALA A 115 -16.73 -5.95 -12.29
CA ALA A 115 -17.30 -7.22 -11.88
C ALA A 115 -17.11 -7.54 -10.40
N HIS A 116 -16.32 -6.77 -9.67
CA HIS A 116 -16.00 -7.06 -8.27
C HIS A 116 -15.81 -5.81 -7.44
N CYS A 117 -16.00 -5.95 -6.13
CA CYS A 117 -15.56 -4.99 -5.14
C CYS A 117 -14.83 -5.72 -3.99
N SER A 118 -13.97 -5.00 -3.32
CA SER A 118 -13.26 -5.46 -2.14
C SER A 118 -13.15 -4.34 -1.12
N PHE A 119 -13.10 -4.69 0.14
CA PHE A 119 -12.81 -3.76 1.22
C PHE A 119 -12.04 -4.49 2.31
N GLY A 120 -11.22 -3.78 3.06
CA GLY A 120 -10.39 -4.45 4.03
C GLY A 120 -9.66 -3.50 4.96
N ILE A 121 -8.90 -4.11 5.86
CA ILE A 121 -7.96 -3.43 6.74
C ILE A 121 -6.59 -3.47 6.08
N ALA A 122 -5.88 -2.36 6.12
CA ALA A 122 -4.51 -2.23 5.63
C ALA A 122 -3.56 -1.90 6.79
N GLY A 123 -2.40 -2.54 6.81
CA GLY A 123 -1.25 -2.12 7.61
C GLY A 123 -0.22 -1.46 6.71
N GLN A 124 0.69 -0.65 7.26
CA GLN A 124 1.81 -0.11 6.51
C GLN A 124 3.07 -0.10 7.37
N VAL A 125 4.19 -0.44 6.73
CA VAL A 125 5.53 -0.15 7.22
C VAL A 125 6.29 0.53 6.10
N LYS A 126 6.89 1.67 6.39
CA LYS A 126 7.58 2.51 5.41
C LYS A 126 8.95 2.87 5.92
N PHE A 127 9.97 2.61 5.12
CA PHE A 127 11.35 2.99 5.39
C PHE A 127 11.86 3.89 4.26
N GLY A 128 12.45 5.03 4.61
CA GLY A 128 12.86 5.97 3.58
C GLY A 128 13.79 7.08 4.05
N ILE A 129 14.03 8.01 3.16
CA ILE A 129 14.84 9.20 3.40
C ILE A 129 14.08 10.45 2.99
N LYS A 130 14.12 11.46 3.85
CA LYS A 130 13.70 12.83 3.56
C LYS A 130 14.94 13.67 3.29
N PHE A 131 15.07 14.20 2.09
CA PHE A 131 16.23 14.98 1.69
C PHE A 131 16.22 16.39 2.33
N ASN A 132 17.40 16.88 2.70
CA ASN A 132 17.55 18.21 3.30
C ASN A 132 17.55 19.34 2.27
N LYS A 133 18.08 19.09 1.07
CA LYS A 133 18.29 20.10 0.03
C LYS A 133 17.11 20.24 -0.94
N VAL A 134 16.27 19.23 -1.00
CA VAL A 134 15.09 19.19 -1.89
C VAL A 134 13.89 18.69 -1.10
N PRO A 135 12.69 19.19 -1.34
CA PRO A 135 11.51 18.81 -0.58
C PRO A 135 10.95 17.46 -1.09
N ILE A 136 11.82 16.46 -1.14
CA ILE A 136 11.47 15.10 -1.62
C ILE A 136 11.67 14.10 -0.50
N ARG A 137 10.72 13.18 -0.38
CA ARG A 137 10.83 11.94 0.41
C ARG A 137 10.83 10.76 -0.54
N LEU A 138 11.79 9.84 -0.38
CA LEU A 138 11.81 8.55 -1.05
C LEU A 138 11.60 7.47 0.01
N ALA A 139 10.77 6.49 -0.29
CA ALA A 139 10.56 5.39 0.62
C ALA A 139 10.30 4.06 -0.12
N ILE A 140 10.66 3.00 0.54
CA ILE A 140 10.16 1.64 0.27
C ILE A 140 9.08 1.40 1.31
N ASP A 141 7.91 0.98 0.88
CA ASP A 141 6.81 0.66 1.77
C ASP A 141 6.24 -0.73 1.49
N LEU A 142 5.73 -1.32 2.54
CA LEU A 142 4.99 -2.56 2.53
C LEU A 142 3.61 -2.26 3.09
N THR A 143 2.57 -2.48 2.30
CA THR A 143 1.18 -2.18 2.67
C THR A 143 0.33 -3.45 2.55
N PRO A 144 0.50 -4.44 3.46
CA PRO A 144 -0.37 -5.62 3.49
C PRO A 144 -1.82 -5.22 3.76
N SER A 145 -2.74 -5.86 3.06
CA SER A 145 -4.16 -5.71 3.30
C SER A 145 -4.88 -7.04 3.33
N VAL A 146 -5.95 -7.10 4.09
CA VAL A 146 -6.80 -8.29 4.24
C VAL A 146 -8.25 -7.87 4.35
N GLY A 147 -9.13 -8.61 3.69
CA GLY A 147 -10.56 -8.32 3.77
C GLY A 147 -11.41 -9.19 2.85
N PRO A 148 -12.73 -9.02 2.88
CA PRO A 148 -13.64 -9.68 1.96
C PRO A 148 -13.61 -9.06 0.56
N TRP A 149 -13.90 -9.89 -0.42
CA TRP A 149 -14.20 -9.49 -1.78
C TRP A 149 -15.51 -10.12 -2.26
N ILE A 150 -16.17 -9.44 -3.16
CA ILE A 150 -17.43 -9.87 -3.77
C ILE A 150 -17.29 -9.71 -5.28
N VAL A 151 -17.53 -10.78 -6.01
CA VAL A 151 -17.72 -10.74 -7.47
C VAL A 151 -19.22 -10.75 -7.74
N TYR A 152 -19.68 -9.75 -8.49
CA TYR A 152 -21.09 -9.65 -8.85
C TYR A 152 -21.45 -10.72 -9.88
N GLY A 153 -22.66 -11.25 -9.75
CA GLY A 153 -23.19 -12.16 -10.73
C GLY A 153 -23.34 -11.47 -12.09
N GLN A 154 -22.71 -12.03 -13.12
CA GLN A 154 -22.76 -11.49 -14.49
C GLN A 154 -23.67 -12.35 -15.36
N LYS A 155 -24.28 -11.70 -16.35
CA LYS A 155 -24.91 -12.39 -17.47
C LYS A 155 -23.84 -12.57 -18.55
N VAL A 156 -23.47 -13.78 -18.83
CA VAL A 156 -22.57 -14.13 -19.93
C VAL A 156 -23.42 -14.67 -21.06
N SER A 157 -23.45 -13.97 -22.18
CA SER A 157 -24.11 -14.44 -23.40
C SER A 157 -23.08 -15.09 -24.30
N THR A 158 -23.31 -16.34 -24.64
CA THR A 158 -22.45 -17.13 -25.53
C THR A 158 -23.29 -17.58 -26.74
N GLU A 159 -22.78 -17.36 -27.92
CA GLU A 159 -23.38 -17.89 -29.13
C GLU A 159 -23.06 -19.38 -29.26
N VAL A 160 -24.08 -20.20 -29.31
CA VAL A 160 -23.98 -21.65 -29.47
C VAL A 160 -24.51 -22.02 -30.86
N PRO A 161 -23.73 -22.74 -31.68
CA PRO A 161 -24.23 -23.19 -32.98
C PRO A 161 -25.39 -24.16 -32.81
N THR A 162 -26.44 -23.95 -33.60
CA THR A 162 -27.59 -24.88 -33.70
C THR A 162 -27.43 -25.76 -34.91
N TYR A 163 -27.71 -27.07 -34.75
CA TYR A 163 -27.59 -28.08 -35.79
C TYR A 163 -28.93 -28.67 -36.08
N ASP A 164 -29.19 -29.05 -37.32
CA ASP A 164 -30.38 -29.81 -37.70
C ASP A 164 -30.23 -31.32 -37.44
N SER A 165 -31.26 -32.09 -37.75
CA SER A 165 -31.26 -33.54 -37.58
C SER A 165 -30.25 -34.27 -38.47
N THR A 166 -29.68 -33.58 -39.47
CA THR A 166 -28.64 -34.10 -40.37
C THR A 166 -27.24 -33.74 -39.94
N GLY A 167 -27.08 -32.92 -38.86
CA GLY A 167 -25.81 -32.44 -38.35
C GLY A 167 -25.27 -31.20 -39.07
N ALA A 168 -26.06 -30.57 -39.95
CA ALA A 168 -25.68 -29.32 -40.60
C ALA A 168 -25.98 -28.15 -39.69
N GLN A 169 -25.04 -27.21 -39.59
CA GLN A 169 -25.22 -25.98 -38.80
C GLN A 169 -26.27 -25.08 -39.46
N THR A 170 -27.37 -24.84 -38.78
CA THR A 170 -28.52 -24.07 -39.29
C THR A 170 -28.55 -22.62 -38.76
N GLY A 171 -27.77 -22.32 -37.73
CA GLY A 171 -27.74 -20.99 -37.15
C GLY A 171 -26.92 -20.91 -35.86
N THR A 172 -27.04 -19.81 -35.18
CA THR A 172 -26.49 -19.58 -33.81
C THR A 172 -27.59 -19.11 -32.89
N GLU A 173 -27.66 -19.69 -31.69
CA GLU A 173 -28.57 -19.27 -30.63
C GLU A 173 -27.76 -18.58 -29.51
N THR A 174 -28.22 -17.43 -29.05
CA THR A 174 -27.58 -16.72 -27.93
C THR A 174 -28.10 -17.28 -26.61
N VAL A 175 -27.29 -18.08 -25.96
CA VAL A 175 -27.59 -18.61 -24.63
C VAL A 175 -27.03 -17.68 -23.57
N THR A 176 -27.89 -17.08 -22.74
CA THR A 176 -27.48 -16.24 -21.63
C THR A 176 -27.47 -17.03 -20.34
N VAL A 177 -26.27 -17.22 -19.79
CA VAL A 177 -26.07 -17.90 -18.51
C VAL A 177 -25.83 -16.82 -17.41
N LYS A 178 -26.63 -16.87 -16.35
CA LYS A 178 -26.42 -16.04 -15.16
C LYS A 178 -25.38 -16.72 -14.25
N GLN A 179 -24.21 -16.14 -14.15
CA GLN A 179 -23.26 -16.54 -13.12
C GLN A 179 -23.72 -16.02 -11.76
N LYS A 180 -23.65 -16.88 -10.73
CA LYS A 180 -23.97 -16.50 -9.36
C LYS A 180 -22.88 -15.58 -8.79
N ALA A 181 -23.25 -14.64 -7.95
CA ALA A 181 -22.30 -13.87 -7.15
C ALA A 181 -21.44 -14.80 -6.29
N LYS A 182 -20.15 -14.47 -6.19
CA LYS A 182 -19.17 -15.20 -5.36
C LYS A 182 -18.58 -14.21 -4.36
N TRP A 183 -18.27 -14.69 -3.18
CA TRP A 183 -17.56 -13.92 -2.17
C TRP A 183 -16.42 -14.75 -1.59
N GLY A 184 -15.45 -14.09 -1.01
CA GLY A 184 -14.32 -14.73 -0.37
C GLY A 184 -13.49 -13.72 0.40
N PHE A 185 -12.33 -14.15 0.89
CA PHE A 185 -11.36 -13.29 1.56
C PHE A 185 -10.09 -13.21 0.72
N TYR A 186 -9.43 -12.07 0.78
CA TYR A 186 -8.12 -11.86 0.18
C TYR A 186 -7.10 -11.42 1.23
N SER A 187 -5.84 -11.66 0.93
CA SER A 187 -4.71 -11.09 1.64
C SER A 187 -3.63 -10.78 0.61
N THR A 188 -3.16 -9.54 0.58
CA THR A 188 -2.09 -9.14 -0.34
C THR A 188 -0.69 -9.50 0.20
N GLY A 189 -0.55 -9.66 1.52
CA GLY A 189 0.73 -9.99 2.15
C GLY A 189 1.88 -9.09 1.67
N LEU A 190 3.03 -9.70 1.42
CA LEU A 190 4.24 -9.03 0.93
C LEU A 190 4.16 -8.58 -0.54
N LEU A 191 3.16 -9.05 -1.30
CA LEU A 191 3.00 -8.67 -2.71
C LEU A 191 2.65 -7.19 -2.90
N ASN A 192 2.27 -6.49 -1.83
CA ASN A 192 2.00 -5.05 -1.87
C ASN A 192 3.19 -4.21 -1.39
N ALA A 193 4.41 -4.66 -1.69
CA ALA A 193 5.62 -3.86 -1.55
C ALA A 193 5.74 -2.87 -2.72
N ALA A 194 6.24 -1.67 -2.43
CA ALA A 194 6.35 -0.61 -3.42
C ALA A 194 7.47 0.38 -3.09
N ILE A 195 7.86 1.15 -4.10
CA ILE A 195 8.71 2.33 -3.94
C ILE A 195 7.82 3.56 -4.12
N SER A 196 8.01 4.55 -3.28
CA SER A 196 7.28 5.81 -3.36
C SER A 196 8.21 7.02 -3.35
N ALA A 197 7.81 8.04 -4.10
CA ALA A 197 8.45 9.33 -4.13
C ALA A 197 7.40 10.41 -3.91
N THR A 198 7.60 11.29 -2.93
CA THR A 198 6.66 12.37 -2.59
C THR A 198 7.37 13.71 -2.54
N TRP A 199 6.69 14.72 -3.04
CA TRP A 199 7.07 16.13 -2.93
C TRP A 199 6.34 16.75 -1.73
N CYS A 200 7.09 17.38 -0.84
CA CYS A 200 6.60 17.97 0.41
C CYS A 200 6.48 19.49 0.29
N PHE A 201 5.42 20.10 0.80
CA PHE A 201 5.18 21.56 0.77
C PHE A 201 4.30 22.03 1.92
#